data_7d8672426d0e3fdf1ce1de357deb0e88
#
_entry.id   7d8672426d0e3fdf1ce1de357deb0e88
#
_cell.length_a   1.000
_cell.length_b   1.000
_cell.length_c   1.000
_cell.angle_alpha   90.00
_cell.angle_beta   90.00
_cell.angle_gamma   90.00
#
_symmetry.space_group_name_H-M   'P 1'
#
loop_
_entity.id
_entity.type
_entity.pdbx_description
1 polymer ?
#
loop_
_entity_poly.entity_id
_entity_poly.type
_entity_poly.pdbx_seq_one_letter_code
_entity_poly.pdbx_strand_id
1 'polypeptide(L)'
;MIDLSNATFIIPLRIESEDRMRNIITLLCFLFGNFDTNVIVKEVDSQPVFEENVLPQVKEFIGRDINLVHVFEKSDDPVFYRMHILNEMLAMSKTDIVINYDCDVLLPIQTYVNAYESILNGTYDVVYPYGNGTYQKQVHVNDEVVSDFLNTDFDFSILENKSQISTSDFGWVQFFKRFVYIEGGMENENFRGSSPEDKERFFRFTTLGYNVGRIGNWIYHLEHSRGQNSWPVSVRGNPYMAQNFEVWNHLQTLNKQKLKEYYSNQEYLKKYVSI
;
A
#
# COMPACT_ATOMS: atom_id res chain seq x y z
N MET A 1 21.05 4.95 -8.54
CA MET A 1 19.86 4.28 -7.96
C MET A 1 20.20 3.82 -6.56
N ILE A 2 19.24 3.91 -5.65
CA ILE A 2 19.37 3.46 -4.26
C ILE A 2 18.97 1.98 -4.21
N ASP A 3 19.75 1.16 -3.51
CA ASP A 3 19.51 -0.29 -3.41
C ASP A 3 18.41 -0.59 -2.36
N LEU A 4 17.25 -1.02 -2.84
CA LEU A 4 16.15 -1.60 -2.08
C LEU A 4 15.82 -3.02 -2.61
N SER A 5 16.80 -3.72 -3.18
CA SER A 5 16.59 -5.02 -3.87
C SER A 5 16.06 -6.12 -2.95
N ASN A 6 16.26 -5.99 -1.63
CA ASN A 6 15.67 -6.89 -0.63
C ASN A 6 14.29 -6.42 -0.13
N ALA A 7 13.62 -5.55 -0.90
CA ALA A 7 12.24 -5.15 -0.66
C ALA A 7 11.36 -5.43 -1.87
N THR A 8 10.09 -5.75 -1.61
CA THR A 8 9.04 -5.89 -2.62
C THR A 8 7.87 -4.98 -2.28
N PHE A 9 7.57 -4.04 -3.17
CA PHE A 9 6.35 -3.25 -3.10
C PHE A 9 5.18 -4.10 -3.61
N ILE A 10 4.12 -4.23 -2.82
CA ILE A 10 2.88 -4.90 -3.21
C ILE A 10 1.77 -3.87 -3.37
N ILE A 11 1.26 -3.74 -4.59
CA ILE A 11 0.34 -2.66 -4.99
C ILE A 11 -0.96 -3.29 -5.51
N PRO A 12 -2.01 -3.32 -4.69
CA PRO A 12 -3.34 -3.73 -5.15
C PRO A 12 -3.93 -2.63 -6.04
N LEU A 13 -4.44 -2.99 -7.20
CA LEU A 13 -4.83 -2.03 -8.22
C LEU A 13 -6.22 -2.33 -8.80
N ARG A 14 -7.02 -1.27 -8.96
CA ARG A 14 -8.18 -1.19 -9.84
C ARG A 14 -8.16 0.17 -10.53
N ILE A 15 -8.18 0.18 -11.86
CA ILE A 15 -8.07 1.40 -12.65
C ILE A 15 -9.47 1.89 -13.01
N GLU A 16 -10.09 2.62 -12.09
CA GLU A 16 -11.46 3.12 -12.23
C GLU A 16 -11.54 4.46 -13.00
N SER A 17 -10.41 5.10 -13.26
CA SER A 17 -10.35 6.42 -13.91
C SER A 17 -8.98 6.72 -14.50
N GLU A 18 -8.94 7.72 -15.41
CA GLU A 18 -7.68 8.25 -15.96
C GLU A 18 -6.76 8.81 -14.87
N ASP A 19 -7.32 9.41 -13.82
CA ASP A 19 -6.55 9.90 -12.67
C ASP A 19 -5.79 8.77 -11.98
N ARG A 20 -6.47 7.61 -11.74
CA ARG A 20 -5.80 6.45 -11.13
C ARG A 20 -4.75 5.85 -12.05
N MET A 21 -5.00 5.82 -13.35
CA MET A 21 -4.02 5.39 -14.34
C MET A 21 -2.79 6.31 -14.31
N ARG A 22 -2.98 7.62 -14.33
CA ARG A 22 -1.91 8.60 -14.22
C ARG A 22 -1.12 8.43 -12.90
N ASN A 23 -1.80 8.24 -11.78
CA ASN A 23 -1.15 8.12 -10.47
C ASN A 23 -0.29 6.85 -10.37
N ILE A 24 -0.76 5.70 -10.84
CA ILE A 24 0.06 4.47 -10.85
C ILE A 24 1.27 4.59 -11.80
N ILE A 25 1.13 5.24 -12.96
CA ILE A 25 2.26 5.53 -13.86
C ILE A 25 3.29 6.40 -13.13
N THR A 26 2.83 7.48 -12.50
CA THR A 26 3.69 8.41 -11.75
C THR A 26 4.45 7.67 -10.63
N LEU A 27 3.74 6.86 -9.86
CA LEU A 27 4.34 6.07 -8.78
C LEU A 27 5.41 5.11 -9.30
N LEU A 28 5.12 4.34 -10.34
CA LEU A 28 6.06 3.36 -10.87
C LEU A 28 7.28 4.02 -11.52
N CYS A 29 7.10 5.14 -12.24
CA CYS A 29 8.20 5.95 -12.74
C CYS A 29 9.08 6.48 -11.59
N PHE A 30 8.48 6.95 -10.51
CA PHE A 30 9.19 7.40 -9.33
C PHE A 30 9.96 6.26 -8.63
N LEU A 31 9.31 5.12 -8.39
CA LEU A 31 9.96 3.99 -7.71
C LEU A 31 11.14 3.46 -8.52
N PHE A 32 10.94 3.15 -9.79
CA PHE A 32 12.00 2.60 -10.64
C PHE A 32 13.03 3.63 -11.09
N GLY A 33 12.69 4.92 -11.10
CA GLY A 33 13.64 6.02 -11.35
C GLY A 33 14.66 6.17 -10.22
N ASN A 34 14.23 5.94 -8.98
CA ASN A 34 15.07 6.16 -7.80
C ASN A 34 15.70 4.89 -7.22
N PHE A 35 14.98 3.75 -7.28
CA PHE A 35 15.34 2.54 -6.54
C PHE A 35 15.59 1.32 -7.44
N ASP A 36 16.56 0.52 -7.04
CA ASP A 36 16.66 -0.88 -7.45
C ASP A 36 15.80 -1.70 -6.48
N THR A 37 14.64 -2.17 -6.94
CA THR A 37 13.63 -2.79 -6.08
C THR A 37 12.72 -3.73 -6.86
N ASN A 38 11.89 -4.49 -6.16
CA ASN A 38 10.89 -5.38 -6.76
C ASN A 38 9.50 -4.79 -6.55
N VAL A 39 8.65 -4.92 -7.56
CA VAL A 39 7.25 -4.49 -7.50
C VAL A 39 6.35 -5.62 -7.97
N ILE A 40 5.30 -5.90 -7.21
CA ILE A 40 4.19 -6.76 -7.62
C ILE A 40 2.95 -5.89 -7.71
N VAL A 41 2.34 -5.82 -8.88
CA VAL A 41 1.03 -5.17 -9.09
C VAL A 41 0.00 -6.26 -9.33
N LYS A 42 -1.05 -6.30 -8.51
CA LYS A 42 -2.21 -7.15 -8.79
C LYS A 42 -3.39 -6.28 -9.16
N GLU A 43 -3.74 -6.31 -10.45
CA GLU A 43 -4.90 -5.64 -11.03
C GLU A 43 -6.12 -6.55 -10.92
N VAL A 44 -7.17 -6.07 -10.24
CA VAL A 44 -8.47 -6.77 -10.12
C VAL A 44 -9.55 -5.87 -10.68
N ASP A 45 -9.89 -6.10 -11.96
CA ASP A 45 -10.79 -5.23 -12.72
C ASP A 45 -11.60 -6.03 -13.75
N SER A 46 -12.57 -5.38 -14.39
CA SER A 46 -13.37 -5.97 -15.48
C SER A 46 -12.56 -6.19 -16.76
N GLN A 47 -11.52 -5.38 -17.00
CA GLN A 47 -10.64 -5.42 -18.18
C GLN A 47 -9.17 -5.22 -17.76
N PRO A 48 -8.21 -5.81 -18.48
CA PRO A 48 -6.78 -5.65 -18.22
C PRO A 48 -6.29 -4.32 -18.83
N VAL A 49 -6.22 -3.28 -18.00
CA VAL A 49 -5.77 -1.94 -18.44
C VAL A 49 -4.27 -1.74 -18.25
N PHE A 50 -3.69 -2.37 -17.23
CA PHE A 50 -2.31 -2.12 -16.82
C PHE A 50 -1.29 -2.47 -17.90
N GLU A 51 -1.39 -3.66 -18.52
CA GLU A 51 -0.41 -4.12 -19.52
C GLU A 51 -0.42 -3.26 -20.78
N GLU A 52 -1.59 -2.80 -21.20
CA GLU A 52 -1.74 -2.06 -22.46
C GLU A 52 -1.48 -0.56 -22.28
N ASN A 53 -1.85 0.03 -21.15
CA ASN A 53 -1.88 1.48 -20.97
C ASN A 53 -0.86 2.01 -19.96
N VAL A 54 -0.48 1.22 -18.94
CA VAL A 54 0.45 1.66 -17.89
C VAL A 54 1.87 1.21 -18.16
N LEU A 55 2.07 -0.10 -18.35
CA LEU A 55 3.39 -0.71 -18.44
C LEU A 55 4.25 -0.15 -19.58
N PRO A 56 3.73 0.12 -20.80
CA PRO A 56 4.51 0.69 -21.88
C PRO A 56 5.05 2.08 -21.54
N GLN A 57 4.25 2.95 -20.91
CA GLN A 57 4.66 4.31 -20.54
C GLN A 57 5.74 4.28 -19.46
N VAL A 58 5.62 3.40 -18.46
CA VAL A 58 6.64 3.22 -17.42
C VAL A 58 7.96 2.73 -18.03
N LYS A 59 7.92 1.74 -18.93
CA LYS A 59 9.12 1.22 -19.62
C LYS A 59 9.78 2.27 -20.50
N GLU A 60 9.00 3.06 -21.22
CA GLU A 60 9.51 4.15 -22.05
C GLU A 60 10.23 5.20 -21.19
N PHE A 61 9.60 5.62 -20.10
CA PHE A 61 10.20 6.61 -19.18
C PHE A 61 11.49 6.11 -18.54
N ILE A 62 11.50 4.87 -18.05
CA ILE A 62 12.64 4.29 -17.34
C ILE A 62 13.79 3.91 -18.28
N GLY A 63 13.50 3.48 -19.52
CA GLY A 63 14.50 3.17 -20.53
C GLY A 63 15.41 1.96 -20.21
N ARG A 64 15.06 1.13 -19.25
CA ARG A 64 15.78 -0.08 -18.85
C ARG A 64 14.83 -1.17 -18.35
N ASP A 65 15.34 -2.38 -18.16
CA ASP A 65 14.58 -3.46 -17.53
C ASP A 65 14.24 -3.13 -16.07
N ILE A 66 13.04 -3.52 -15.66
CA ILE A 66 12.49 -3.30 -14.32
C ILE A 66 12.00 -4.62 -13.72
N ASN A 67 12.18 -4.77 -12.41
CA ASN A 67 11.72 -5.93 -11.64
C ASN A 67 10.24 -5.76 -11.24
N LEU A 68 9.36 -5.88 -12.24
CA LEU A 68 7.92 -5.76 -12.05
C LEU A 68 7.22 -7.05 -12.47
N VAL A 69 6.40 -7.57 -11.57
CA VAL A 69 5.45 -8.66 -11.82
C VAL A 69 4.05 -8.09 -11.85
N HIS A 70 3.32 -8.28 -12.94
CA HIS A 70 1.91 -7.93 -13.05
C HIS A 70 1.06 -9.20 -13.05
N VAL A 71 -0.03 -9.17 -12.29
CA VAL A 71 -1.04 -10.23 -12.27
C VAL A 71 -2.40 -9.59 -12.48
N PHE A 72 -3.13 -10.06 -13.50
CA PHE A 72 -4.51 -9.65 -13.74
C PHE A 72 -5.49 -10.71 -13.27
N GLU A 73 -6.50 -10.26 -12.55
CA GLU A 73 -7.68 -11.06 -12.18
C GLU A 73 -8.95 -10.36 -12.64
N LYS A 74 -9.73 -11.04 -13.50
CA LYS A 74 -10.98 -10.49 -13.97
C LYS A 74 -12.02 -10.51 -12.86
N SER A 75 -12.61 -9.36 -12.56
CA SER A 75 -13.68 -9.22 -11.59
C SER A 75 -14.65 -8.11 -11.98
N ASP A 76 -15.93 -8.44 -12.01
CA ASP A 76 -17.04 -7.48 -12.15
C ASP A 76 -17.66 -7.15 -10.78
N ASP A 77 -17.10 -7.66 -9.68
CA ASP A 77 -17.57 -7.37 -8.33
C ASP A 77 -17.29 -5.90 -8.01
N PRO A 78 -18.29 -5.11 -7.60
CA PRO A 78 -18.09 -3.71 -7.24
C PRO A 78 -17.21 -3.54 -6.00
N VAL A 79 -17.14 -4.53 -5.14
CA VAL A 79 -16.29 -4.50 -3.92
C VAL A 79 -14.85 -4.89 -4.26
N PHE A 80 -13.92 -4.07 -3.82
CA PHE A 80 -12.50 -4.35 -3.95
C PHE A 80 -11.98 -5.05 -2.67
N TYR A 81 -11.70 -6.35 -2.77
CA TYR A 81 -11.28 -7.19 -1.63
C TYR A 81 -9.79 -7.03 -1.33
N ARG A 82 -9.40 -5.82 -0.94
CA ARG A 82 -7.99 -5.40 -0.77
C ARG A 82 -7.18 -6.35 0.12
N MET A 83 -7.76 -6.85 1.22
CA MET A 83 -7.04 -7.73 2.16
C MET A 83 -6.65 -9.05 1.52
N HIS A 84 -7.56 -9.66 0.78
CA HIS A 84 -7.29 -10.87 0.01
C HIS A 84 -6.20 -10.65 -1.05
N ILE A 85 -6.31 -9.57 -1.83
CA ILE A 85 -5.36 -9.22 -2.88
C ILE A 85 -3.94 -9.02 -2.31
N LEU A 86 -3.82 -8.32 -1.17
CA LEU A 86 -2.55 -8.11 -0.47
C LEU A 86 -1.93 -9.43 0.02
N ASN A 87 -2.74 -10.36 0.54
CA ASN A 87 -2.27 -11.66 0.98
C ASN A 87 -1.71 -12.50 -0.16
N GLU A 88 -2.34 -12.48 -1.32
CA GLU A 88 -1.83 -13.18 -2.51
C GLU A 88 -0.49 -12.61 -2.97
N MET A 89 -0.36 -11.29 -3.01
CA MET A 89 0.92 -10.64 -3.36
C MET A 89 2.00 -10.87 -2.30
N LEU A 90 1.64 -10.89 -1.02
CA LEU A 90 2.57 -11.25 0.07
C LEU A 90 3.09 -12.67 -0.09
N ALA A 91 2.24 -13.63 -0.46
CA ALA A 91 2.64 -15.02 -0.72
C ALA A 91 3.58 -15.12 -1.94
N MET A 92 3.41 -14.29 -2.95
CA MET A 92 4.30 -14.21 -4.12
C MET A 92 5.65 -13.58 -3.82
N SER A 93 5.73 -12.67 -2.85
CA SER A 93 6.95 -11.96 -2.46
C SER A 93 8.02 -12.92 -1.93
N LYS A 94 9.28 -12.68 -2.31
CA LYS A 94 10.44 -13.51 -1.90
C LYS A 94 11.47 -12.75 -1.07
N THR A 95 11.35 -11.43 -0.96
CA THR A 95 12.27 -10.57 -0.23
C THR A 95 11.98 -10.55 1.27
N ASP A 96 12.95 -10.17 2.09
CA ASP A 96 12.80 -10.10 3.54
C ASP A 96 11.91 -8.93 4.00
N ILE A 97 11.77 -7.91 3.14
CA ILE A 97 10.93 -6.74 3.39
C ILE A 97 9.80 -6.71 2.38
N VAL A 98 8.57 -6.51 2.86
CA VAL A 98 7.39 -6.29 2.03
C VAL A 98 6.80 -4.92 2.38
N ILE A 99 6.48 -4.18 1.34
CA ILE A 99 5.93 -2.84 1.46
C ILE A 99 4.51 -2.84 0.91
N ASN A 100 3.54 -2.79 1.81
CA ASN A 100 2.15 -2.58 1.43
C ASN A 100 1.99 -1.13 0.96
N TYR A 101 1.45 -0.91 -0.26
CA TYR A 101 1.54 0.39 -0.90
C TYR A 101 0.28 0.74 -1.70
N ASP A 102 -0.28 1.93 -1.48
CA ASP A 102 -1.37 2.47 -2.31
C ASP A 102 -0.83 3.09 -3.60
N CYS A 103 -1.58 2.97 -4.70
CA CYS A 103 -1.14 3.34 -6.04
C CYS A 103 -1.06 4.85 -6.31
N ASP A 104 -1.39 5.69 -5.34
CA ASP A 104 -1.59 7.13 -5.48
C ASP A 104 -0.86 7.96 -4.41
N VAL A 105 0.18 7.40 -3.80
CA VAL A 105 0.97 8.11 -2.79
C VAL A 105 2.46 8.11 -3.10
N LEU A 106 3.14 9.17 -2.69
CA LEU A 106 4.58 9.35 -2.78
C LEU A 106 5.15 9.81 -1.44
N LEU A 107 6.38 9.45 -1.18
CA LEU A 107 7.15 9.90 -0.01
C LEU A 107 8.47 10.49 -0.47
N PRO A 108 9.08 11.43 0.26
CA PRO A 108 10.45 11.87 -0.04
C PRO A 108 11.42 10.68 -0.03
N ILE A 109 12.36 10.67 -0.97
CA ILE A 109 13.28 9.54 -1.20
C ILE A 109 13.93 9.04 0.10
N GLN A 110 14.44 9.97 0.93
CA GLN A 110 15.11 9.62 2.19
C GLN A 110 14.18 8.89 3.16
N THR A 111 12.89 9.06 3.05
CA THR A 111 11.90 8.36 3.91
C THR A 111 11.85 6.87 3.61
N TYR A 112 11.93 6.48 2.34
CA TYR A 112 12.03 5.05 1.95
C TYR A 112 13.32 4.43 2.48
N VAL A 113 14.45 5.12 2.34
CA VAL A 113 15.75 4.66 2.84
C VAL A 113 15.71 4.47 4.35
N ASN A 114 15.24 5.46 5.09
CA ASN A 114 15.16 5.38 6.55
C ASN A 114 14.22 4.26 7.03
N ALA A 115 13.09 4.04 6.34
CA ALA A 115 12.18 2.95 6.67
C ALA A 115 12.83 1.58 6.39
N TYR A 116 13.43 1.41 5.22
CA TYR A 116 14.12 0.20 4.83
C TYR A 116 15.27 -0.14 5.80
N GLU A 117 16.15 0.80 6.08
CA GLU A 117 17.26 0.62 7.02
C GLU A 117 16.80 0.28 8.44
N SER A 118 15.71 0.92 8.91
CA SER A 118 15.18 0.64 10.25
C SER A 118 14.63 -0.78 10.40
N ILE A 119 14.13 -1.37 9.32
CA ILE A 119 13.73 -2.79 9.26
C ILE A 119 14.98 -3.69 9.23
N LEU A 120 15.96 -3.38 8.35
CA LEU A 120 17.18 -4.19 8.20
C LEU A 120 18.01 -4.25 9.47
N ASN A 121 18.20 -3.14 10.15
CA ASN A 121 18.98 -3.08 11.39
C ASN A 121 18.23 -3.57 12.63
N GLY A 122 16.97 -3.98 12.47
CA GLY A 122 16.14 -4.54 13.55
C GLY A 122 15.57 -3.51 14.54
N THR A 123 15.63 -2.22 14.23
CA THR A 123 15.01 -1.15 15.04
C THR A 123 13.50 -1.34 15.11
N TYR A 124 12.90 -1.67 13.95
CA TYR A 124 11.46 -1.92 13.86
C TYR A 124 11.15 -3.22 13.13
N ASP A 125 10.00 -3.78 13.41
CA ASP A 125 9.41 -4.92 12.70
C ASP A 125 8.39 -4.45 11.67
N VAL A 126 7.71 -3.32 11.96
CA VAL A 126 6.74 -2.64 11.11
C VAL A 126 7.00 -1.14 11.16
N VAL A 127 7.03 -0.47 10.00
CA VAL A 127 7.23 0.99 9.92
C VAL A 127 6.13 1.64 9.11
N TYR A 128 5.52 2.66 9.69
CA TYR A 128 4.71 3.64 8.97
C TYR A 128 5.63 4.80 8.57
N PRO A 129 5.97 4.97 7.29
CA PRO A 129 7.01 5.91 6.84
C PRO A 129 6.49 7.35 6.74
N TYR A 130 5.55 7.73 7.56
CA TYR A 130 4.99 9.09 7.65
C TYR A 130 4.48 9.38 9.07
N GLY A 131 4.35 10.66 9.38
CA GLY A 131 3.83 11.10 10.68
C GLY A 131 2.34 10.83 10.85
N ASN A 132 1.86 10.86 12.08
CA ASN A 132 0.44 10.78 12.43
C ASN A 132 -0.12 12.18 12.71
N GLY A 133 -1.36 12.44 12.30
CA GLY A 133 -1.99 13.74 12.41
C GLY A 133 -1.85 14.56 11.13
N THR A 134 -1.33 15.78 11.18
CA THR A 134 -1.25 16.70 10.03
C THR A 134 0.02 16.48 9.20
N TYR A 135 0.24 15.25 8.71
CA TYR A 135 1.40 14.86 7.92
C TYR A 135 1.05 14.41 6.49
N GLN A 136 -0.16 14.65 6.02
CA GLN A 136 -0.53 14.41 4.64
C GLN A 136 -0.55 15.71 3.85
N LYS A 137 0.04 15.67 2.65
CA LYS A 137 -0.10 16.65 1.57
C LYS A 137 -1.09 16.08 0.56
N GLN A 138 -2.30 16.62 0.51
CA GLN A 138 -3.27 16.29 -0.54
C GLN A 138 -2.90 17.10 -1.78
N VAL A 139 -2.42 16.45 -2.84
CA VAL A 139 -1.84 17.09 -4.03
C VAL A 139 -2.86 17.16 -5.16
N HIS A 140 -3.18 18.35 -5.63
CA HIS A 140 -3.99 18.57 -6.83
C HIS A 140 -3.14 18.30 -8.07
N VAL A 141 -3.28 17.12 -8.66
CA VAL A 141 -2.50 16.70 -9.82
C VAL A 141 -3.32 16.76 -11.10
N ASN A 142 -2.65 17.15 -12.17
CA ASN A 142 -3.05 17.00 -13.56
C ASN A 142 -1.83 16.54 -14.37
N ASP A 143 -1.98 16.37 -15.66
CA ASP A 143 -0.91 15.85 -16.52
C ASP A 143 0.30 16.80 -16.58
N GLU A 144 0.10 18.13 -16.50
CA GLU A 144 1.18 19.12 -16.45
C GLU A 144 2.01 18.97 -15.17
N VAL A 145 1.37 18.91 -14.00
CA VAL A 145 2.04 18.74 -12.70
C VAL A 145 2.84 17.44 -12.65
N VAL A 146 2.26 16.36 -13.17
CA VAL A 146 2.95 15.06 -13.23
C VAL A 146 4.13 15.11 -14.21
N SER A 147 3.94 15.68 -15.39
CA SER A 147 5.00 15.84 -16.37
C SER A 147 6.17 16.66 -15.80
N ASP A 148 5.89 17.77 -15.14
CA ASP A 148 6.91 18.59 -14.49
C ASP A 148 7.64 17.82 -13.40
N PHE A 149 6.92 17.09 -12.54
CA PHE A 149 7.51 16.28 -11.49
C PHE A 149 8.44 15.19 -12.04
N LEU A 150 8.01 14.47 -13.07
CA LEU A 150 8.81 13.41 -13.71
C LEU A 150 10.04 13.96 -14.43
N ASN A 151 9.92 15.11 -15.10
CA ASN A 151 11.00 15.71 -15.91
C ASN A 151 12.01 16.53 -15.09
N THR A 152 11.77 16.78 -13.81
CA THR A 152 12.65 17.56 -12.92
C THR A 152 13.37 16.68 -11.88
N ASP A 153 13.64 15.42 -12.22
CA ASP A 153 14.29 14.46 -11.33
C ASP A 153 13.51 14.30 -10.00
N PHE A 154 12.19 14.30 -10.11
CA PHE A 154 11.24 14.13 -9.00
C PHE A 154 11.33 15.22 -7.91
N ASP A 155 11.38 16.49 -8.31
CA ASP A 155 11.38 17.61 -7.37
C ASP A 155 10.04 17.74 -6.62
N PHE A 156 10.05 17.35 -5.35
CA PHE A 156 8.87 17.42 -4.49
C PHE A 156 8.32 18.83 -4.26
N SER A 157 9.09 19.88 -4.54
CA SER A 157 8.59 21.26 -4.45
C SER A 157 7.43 21.52 -5.43
N ILE A 158 7.40 20.83 -6.58
CA ILE A 158 6.30 20.88 -7.55
C ILE A 158 5.01 20.38 -6.92
N LEU A 159 5.07 19.22 -6.25
CA LEU A 159 3.93 18.64 -5.56
C LEU A 159 3.50 19.48 -4.35
N GLU A 160 4.47 20.03 -3.61
CA GLU A 160 4.20 20.89 -2.45
C GLU A 160 3.41 22.14 -2.83
N ASN A 161 3.83 22.82 -3.91
CA ASN A 161 3.17 24.02 -4.43
C ASN A 161 1.72 23.78 -4.89
N LYS A 162 1.31 22.53 -5.10
CA LYS A 162 -0.03 22.12 -5.53
C LYS A 162 -0.78 21.36 -4.45
N SER A 163 -0.31 21.39 -3.20
CA SER A 163 -0.86 20.59 -2.12
C SER A 163 -1.59 21.41 -1.06
N GLN A 164 -2.48 20.73 -0.36
CA GLN A 164 -3.10 21.21 0.88
C GLN A 164 -2.78 20.22 2.02
N ILE A 165 -2.59 20.77 3.24
CA ILE A 165 -2.36 19.94 4.41
C ILE A 165 -3.66 19.21 4.79
N SER A 166 -3.54 17.92 5.00
CA SER A 166 -4.60 17.03 5.45
C SER A 166 -4.11 16.13 6.58
N THR A 167 -4.96 15.25 7.06
CA THR A 167 -4.63 14.35 8.16
C THR A 167 -4.22 12.98 7.66
N SER A 168 -3.18 12.42 8.27
CA SER A 168 -2.73 11.04 8.08
C SER A 168 -3.03 10.20 9.32
N ASP A 169 -3.30 8.91 9.13
CA ASP A 169 -3.56 7.97 10.23
C ASP A 169 -2.78 6.66 9.99
N PHE A 170 -3.40 5.59 9.46
CA PHE A 170 -2.80 4.26 9.39
C PHE A 170 -2.80 3.64 7.98
N GLY A 171 -3.40 4.28 6.99
CA GLY A 171 -3.49 3.78 5.61
C GLY A 171 -2.20 3.96 4.79
N TRP A 172 -2.33 3.92 3.47
CA TRP A 172 -1.36 4.24 2.42
C TRP A 172 -0.13 3.33 2.30
N VAL A 173 0.84 3.41 3.25
CA VAL A 173 2.14 2.72 3.12
C VAL A 173 2.56 2.12 4.44
N GLN A 174 2.99 0.85 4.43
CA GLN A 174 3.59 0.19 5.58
C GLN A 174 4.74 -0.73 5.12
N PHE A 175 5.89 -0.61 5.78
CA PHE A 175 7.01 -1.52 5.61
C PHE A 175 6.95 -2.61 6.67
N PHE A 176 7.11 -3.86 6.27
CA PHE A 176 7.10 -5.01 7.16
C PHE A 176 8.34 -5.86 6.97
N LYS A 177 8.89 -6.42 8.06
CA LYS A 177 9.62 -7.66 7.94
C LYS A 177 8.65 -8.72 7.43
N ARG A 178 8.96 -9.38 6.30
CA ARG A 178 8.05 -10.34 5.66
C ARG A 178 7.60 -11.45 6.62
N PHE A 179 8.53 -12.03 7.39
CA PHE A 179 8.18 -13.09 8.33
C PHE A 179 7.25 -12.60 9.46
N VAL A 180 7.45 -11.37 9.94
CA VAL A 180 6.56 -10.75 10.94
C VAL A 180 5.17 -10.53 10.39
N TYR A 181 5.07 -10.08 9.13
CA TYR A 181 3.78 -9.90 8.48
C TYR A 181 2.99 -11.21 8.41
N ILE A 182 3.68 -12.30 8.02
CA ILE A 182 3.08 -13.65 7.95
C ILE A 182 2.73 -14.17 9.35
N GLU A 183 3.67 -14.13 10.30
CA GLU A 183 3.47 -14.62 11.67
C GLU A 183 2.38 -13.84 12.41
N GLY A 184 2.28 -12.53 12.14
CA GLY A 184 1.24 -11.66 12.69
C GLY A 184 -0.14 -11.86 12.09
N GLY A 185 -0.32 -12.82 11.17
CA GLY A 185 -1.61 -13.21 10.60
C GLY A 185 -1.94 -12.58 9.25
N MET A 186 -0.95 -12.04 8.53
CA MET A 186 -1.11 -11.43 7.20
C MET A 186 -2.16 -10.30 7.22
N GLU A 187 -2.89 -10.04 6.15
CA GLU A 187 -4.08 -9.18 6.20
C GLU A 187 -5.30 -9.97 6.66
N ASN A 188 -6.15 -9.35 7.44
CA ASN A 188 -7.35 -10.01 7.95
C ASN A 188 -8.47 -10.00 6.91
N GLU A 189 -8.68 -11.12 6.20
CA GLU A 189 -9.69 -11.25 5.14
C GLU A 189 -11.14 -11.22 5.66
N ASN A 190 -11.35 -11.18 6.99
CA ASN A 190 -12.68 -10.93 7.54
C ASN A 190 -13.12 -9.47 7.36
N PHE A 191 -12.18 -8.54 7.09
CA PHE A 191 -12.49 -7.21 6.60
C PHE A 191 -12.70 -7.23 5.10
N ARG A 192 -13.91 -6.94 4.65
CA ARG A 192 -14.30 -6.94 3.25
C ARG A 192 -14.51 -5.52 2.75
N GLY A 193 -13.93 -5.19 1.59
CA GLY A 193 -13.90 -3.81 1.11
C GLY A 193 -12.95 -2.96 1.96
N SER A 194 -13.40 -1.81 2.42
CA SER A 194 -12.58 -0.88 3.20
C SER A 194 -13.15 -0.57 4.58
N SER A 195 -12.26 -0.21 5.50
CA SER A 195 -12.52 0.27 6.87
C SER A 195 -13.10 -0.79 7.84
N PRO A 196 -12.57 -0.91 9.07
CA PRO A 196 -11.42 -0.18 9.64
C PRO A 196 -10.11 -1.01 9.70
N GLU A 197 -9.81 -1.76 8.65
CA GLU A 197 -8.67 -2.70 8.54
C GLU A 197 -7.31 -2.07 8.85
N ASP A 198 -7.10 -0.80 8.45
CA ASP A 198 -5.84 -0.09 8.71
C ASP A 198 -5.60 0.15 10.21
N LYS A 199 -6.68 0.49 10.94
CA LYS A 199 -6.62 0.65 12.40
C LYS A 199 -6.40 -0.70 13.08
N GLU A 200 -7.03 -1.73 12.57
CA GLU A 200 -6.87 -3.10 13.06
C GLU A 200 -5.42 -3.55 12.90
N ARG A 201 -4.80 -3.34 11.75
CA ARG A 201 -3.42 -3.69 11.47
C ARG A 201 -2.46 -3.06 12.49
N PHE A 202 -2.57 -1.76 12.71
CA PHE A 202 -1.74 -1.09 13.72
C PHE A 202 -1.97 -1.65 15.13
N PHE A 203 -3.23 -1.78 15.55
CA PHE A 203 -3.60 -2.35 16.83
C PHE A 203 -3.06 -3.76 17.02
N ARG A 204 -3.21 -4.62 16.03
CA ARG A 204 -2.80 -6.01 16.05
C ARG A 204 -1.30 -6.15 16.26
N PHE A 205 -0.48 -5.57 15.39
CA PHE A 205 0.97 -5.72 15.48
C PHE A 205 1.51 -5.13 16.79
N THR A 206 0.96 -4.01 17.25
CA THR A 206 1.32 -3.43 18.56
C THR A 206 0.93 -4.35 19.71
N THR A 207 -0.28 -4.89 19.70
CA THR A 207 -0.79 -5.78 20.78
C THR A 207 -0.05 -7.11 20.81
N LEU A 208 0.34 -7.64 19.65
CA LEU A 208 1.18 -8.84 19.54
C LEU A 208 2.60 -8.61 20.05
N GLY A 209 3.01 -7.34 20.26
CA GLY A 209 4.29 -6.96 20.85
C GLY A 209 5.42 -6.86 19.86
N TYR A 210 5.12 -6.65 18.58
CA TYR A 210 6.11 -6.28 17.58
C TYR A 210 6.54 -4.81 17.73
N ASN A 211 7.75 -4.49 17.32
CA ASN A 211 8.25 -3.12 17.31
C ASN A 211 7.66 -2.36 16.13
N VAL A 212 6.57 -1.63 16.39
CA VAL A 212 5.88 -0.81 15.39
C VAL A 212 6.37 0.63 15.52
N GLY A 213 7.00 1.16 14.47
CA GLY A 213 7.55 2.52 14.43
C GLY A 213 6.89 3.43 13.42
N ARG A 214 7.21 4.73 13.55
CA ARG A 214 6.86 5.77 12.57
C ARG A 214 8.06 6.64 12.24
N ILE A 215 8.12 7.09 10.98
CA ILE A 215 9.04 8.13 10.54
C ILE A 215 8.22 9.40 10.36
N GLY A 216 8.55 10.44 11.14
CA GLY A 216 7.80 11.69 11.15
C GLY A 216 8.08 12.55 9.91
N ASN A 217 7.64 12.11 8.73
CA ASN A 217 7.77 12.84 7.48
C ASN A 217 6.42 12.97 6.77
N TRP A 218 6.37 13.78 5.71
CA TRP A 218 5.18 13.98 4.90
C TRP A 218 4.89 12.78 4.00
N ILE A 219 3.59 12.52 3.77
CA ILE A 219 3.09 11.68 2.69
C ILE A 219 2.33 12.57 1.70
N TYR A 220 2.61 12.40 0.40
CA TYR A 220 1.98 13.13 -0.70
C TYR A 220 0.96 12.21 -1.36
N HIS A 221 -0.32 12.52 -1.18
CA HIS A 221 -1.43 11.78 -1.78
C HIS A 221 -1.88 12.50 -3.04
N LEU A 222 -1.68 11.86 -4.19
CA LEU A 222 -2.08 12.36 -5.50
C LEU A 222 -3.59 12.25 -5.66
N GLU A 223 -4.28 13.35 -5.82
CA GLU A 223 -5.73 13.35 -5.95
C GLU A 223 -6.20 12.57 -7.17
N HIS A 224 -7.35 11.96 -7.02
CA HIS A 224 -8.06 11.27 -8.08
C HIS A 224 -9.56 11.40 -7.88
N SER A 225 -10.34 11.16 -8.92
CA SER A 225 -11.81 11.08 -8.85
C SER A 225 -12.25 10.02 -7.87
N ARG A 226 -13.29 10.32 -7.09
CA ARG A 226 -13.77 9.45 -6.01
C ARG A 226 -14.78 8.46 -6.55
N GLY A 227 -14.29 7.29 -6.97
CA GLY A 227 -15.13 6.15 -7.35
C GLY A 227 -15.66 5.37 -6.15
N GLN A 228 -16.35 4.26 -6.42
CA GLN A 228 -17.01 3.43 -5.41
C GLN A 228 -16.03 2.89 -4.36
N ASN A 229 -14.79 2.59 -4.76
CA ASN A 229 -13.74 2.04 -3.88
C ASN A 229 -12.84 3.10 -3.25
N SER A 230 -13.18 4.39 -3.40
CA SER A 230 -12.43 5.52 -2.83
C SER A 230 -13.10 6.07 -1.58
N TRP A 231 -12.30 6.37 -0.54
CA TRP A 231 -12.83 7.09 0.63
C TRP A 231 -13.32 8.51 0.25
N PRO A 232 -14.46 9.02 0.76
CA PRO A 232 -15.35 8.41 1.75
C PRO A 232 -16.49 7.58 1.11
N VAL A 233 -16.54 7.42 -0.20
CA VAL A 233 -17.61 6.69 -0.91
C VAL A 233 -17.56 5.21 -0.55
N SER A 234 -16.35 4.62 -0.54
CA SER A 234 -16.12 3.21 -0.19
C SER A 234 -16.64 2.87 1.22
N VAL A 235 -16.50 3.78 2.18
CA VAL A 235 -17.00 3.57 3.54
C VAL A 235 -18.52 3.60 3.59
N ARG A 236 -19.15 4.53 2.86
CA ARG A 236 -20.63 4.68 2.84
C ARG A 236 -21.33 3.59 2.04
N GLY A 237 -20.67 3.11 0.98
CA GLY A 237 -21.21 2.11 0.05
C GLY A 237 -20.82 0.69 0.34
N ASN A 238 -19.92 0.43 1.32
CA ASN A 238 -19.47 -0.92 1.62
C ASN A 238 -20.60 -1.74 2.28
N PRO A 239 -21.12 -2.78 1.61
CA PRO A 239 -22.21 -3.61 2.18
C PRO A 239 -21.77 -4.41 3.41
N TYR A 240 -20.46 -4.55 3.64
CA TYR A 240 -19.88 -5.29 4.76
C TYR A 240 -19.50 -4.40 5.95
N MET A 241 -19.79 -3.11 5.92
CA MET A 241 -19.34 -2.16 6.95
C MET A 241 -19.75 -2.58 8.36
N ALA A 242 -21.00 -2.99 8.55
CA ALA A 242 -21.48 -3.45 9.86
C ALA A 242 -20.69 -4.66 10.36
N GLN A 243 -20.45 -5.65 9.50
CA GLN A 243 -19.67 -6.85 9.82
C GLN A 243 -18.20 -6.50 10.12
N ASN A 244 -17.60 -5.60 9.33
CA ASN A 244 -16.23 -5.13 9.58
C ASN A 244 -16.11 -4.49 10.97
N PHE A 245 -17.10 -3.68 11.38
CA PHE A 245 -17.09 -3.08 12.72
C PHE A 245 -17.36 -4.09 13.83
N GLU A 246 -18.16 -5.14 13.60
CA GLU A 246 -18.34 -6.25 14.55
C GLU A 246 -17.00 -6.98 14.78
N VAL A 247 -16.28 -7.32 13.69
CA VAL A 247 -14.95 -7.91 13.77
C VAL A 247 -13.98 -6.98 14.52
N TRP A 248 -13.94 -5.70 14.17
CA TRP A 248 -13.07 -4.73 14.82
C TRP A 248 -13.36 -4.59 16.32
N ASN A 249 -14.62 -4.44 16.70
CA ASN A 249 -15.04 -4.31 18.09
C ASN A 249 -14.69 -5.56 18.91
N HIS A 250 -14.83 -6.75 18.31
CA HIS A 250 -14.40 -7.99 18.95
C HIS A 250 -12.89 -8.02 19.17
N LEU A 251 -12.09 -7.73 18.13
CA LEU A 251 -10.63 -7.81 18.20
C LEU A 251 -10.04 -6.87 19.27
N GLN A 252 -10.60 -5.66 19.43
CA GLN A 252 -10.17 -4.71 20.46
C GLN A 252 -10.33 -5.25 21.90
N THR A 253 -11.19 -6.24 22.14
CA THR A 253 -11.37 -6.83 23.45
C THR A 253 -10.32 -7.91 23.77
N LEU A 254 -9.56 -8.35 22.78
CA LEU A 254 -8.62 -9.46 22.92
C LEU A 254 -7.26 -8.96 23.47
N ASN A 255 -6.75 -9.69 24.45
CA ASN A 255 -5.35 -9.52 24.86
C ASN A 255 -4.40 -10.23 23.89
N LYS A 256 -3.08 -10.05 24.07
CA LYS A 256 -2.03 -10.62 23.20
C LYS A 256 -2.23 -12.12 22.93
N GLN A 257 -2.48 -12.93 23.97
CA GLN A 257 -2.61 -14.37 23.83
C GLN A 257 -3.84 -14.76 23.00
N LYS A 258 -4.99 -14.18 23.31
CA LYS A 258 -6.24 -14.42 22.60
C LYS A 258 -6.19 -13.92 21.16
N LEU A 259 -5.51 -12.79 20.94
CA LEU A 259 -5.31 -12.24 19.59
C LEU A 259 -4.42 -13.17 18.75
N LYS A 260 -3.33 -13.70 19.32
CA LYS A 260 -2.49 -14.70 18.66
C LYS A 260 -3.28 -15.97 18.32
N GLU A 261 -4.11 -16.46 19.26
CA GLU A 261 -4.99 -17.60 19.04
C GLU A 261 -6.03 -17.33 17.94
N TYR A 262 -6.65 -16.14 17.94
CA TYR A 262 -7.59 -15.72 16.90
C TYR A 262 -6.95 -15.82 15.51
N TYR A 263 -5.74 -15.23 15.32
CA TYR A 263 -5.08 -15.24 14.02
C TYR A 263 -4.58 -16.64 13.63
N SER A 264 -4.04 -17.44 14.54
CA SER A 264 -3.59 -18.80 14.22
C SER A 264 -4.70 -19.74 13.74
N ASN A 265 -5.96 -19.42 14.04
CA ASN A 265 -7.13 -20.22 13.66
C ASN A 265 -7.86 -19.69 12.40
N GLN A 266 -7.31 -18.68 11.70
CA GLN A 266 -7.97 -18.15 10.53
C GLN A 266 -7.86 -19.09 9.32
N GLU A 267 -8.99 -19.42 8.72
CA GLU A 267 -9.06 -20.35 7.57
C GLU A 267 -8.31 -19.80 6.34
N TYR A 268 -8.32 -18.47 6.13
CA TYR A 268 -7.64 -17.89 4.98
C TYR A 268 -6.11 -18.09 5.03
N LEU A 269 -5.51 -18.17 6.22
CA LEU A 269 -4.06 -18.42 6.36
C LEU A 269 -3.64 -19.78 5.77
N LYS A 270 -4.51 -20.79 5.82
CA LYS A 270 -4.21 -22.11 5.28
C LYS A 270 -3.92 -22.10 3.79
N LYS A 271 -4.42 -21.10 3.05
CA LYS A 271 -4.14 -20.92 1.63
C LYS A 271 -2.70 -20.50 1.35
N TYR A 272 -2.07 -19.79 2.29
CA TYR A 272 -0.79 -19.09 2.08
C TYR A 272 0.37 -19.70 2.87
N VAL A 273 0.11 -20.32 4.02
CA VAL A 273 1.17 -20.86 4.93
C VAL A 273 1.68 -22.23 4.49
N SER A 274 1.07 -22.83 3.47
CA SER A 274 1.53 -24.09 2.86
C SER A 274 2.56 -23.90 1.75
N ILE A 275 2.99 -22.65 1.52
CA ILE A 275 3.97 -22.24 0.52
C ILE A 275 5.29 -21.83 1.26
#